data_6a8c3588e3204c982d28f95b1671f942
#
_entry.id   6a8c3588e3204c982d28f95b1671f942
#
_cell.length_a   1.000
_cell.length_b   1.000
_cell.length_c   1.000
_cell.angle_alpha   90.00
_cell.angle_beta   90.00
_cell.angle_gamma   90.00
#
_symmetry.space_group_name_H-M   'P 1'
#
loop_
_entity.id
_entity.type
_entity.pdbx_description
1 polymer ?
#
loop_
_entity_poly.entity_id
_entity_poly.type
_entity_poly.pdbx_seq_one_letter_code
_entity_poly.pdbx_strand_id
1 'polypeptide(L)'
;MLEEKRRALIRLKRRFAELVGETQAEWEQAAQEADLWLRRSLVLGGERALELGAFYSRAPADIQIDWRRALGVVYPAEVEVRLAEPSDLSALGGSSALVHAAAAHRRALEAAARYGTARLGYARVSAELQVTIRRLRAIERRWIPAHEAALAALELALDEGEREDATRVRWAIERQDPWIAAADPPART
;
A
#
# COMPACT_ATOMS: atom_id res chain seq x y z
N MET A 1 -4.69 4.10 16.09
CA MET A 1 -3.56 3.63 15.24
C MET A 1 -3.98 3.07 13.88
N LEU A 2 -4.78 1.97 13.74
CA LEU A 2 -5.17 1.44 12.41
C LEU A 2 -6.09 2.39 11.62
N GLU A 3 -7.01 3.07 12.28
CA GLU A 3 -7.86 4.09 11.67
C GLU A 3 -7.07 5.30 11.15
N GLU A 4 -6.09 5.76 11.90
CA GLU A 4 -5.18 6.83 11.47
C GLU A 4 -4.35 6.39 10.26
N LYS A 5 -3.83 5.14 10.27
CA LYS A 5 -3.15 4.54 9.12
C LYS A 5 -4.07 4.52 7.90
N ARG A 6 -5.33 4.08 8.05
CA ARG A 6 -6.33 4.06 6.97
C ARG A 6 -6.54 5.45 6.38
N ARG A 7 -6.76 6.47 7.23
CA ARG A 7 -6.96 7.86 6.80
C ARG A 7 -5.75 8.41 6.06
N ALA A 8 -4.55 8.12 6.56
CA ALA A 8 -3.30 8.56 5.93
C ALA A 8 -3.07 7.87 4.57
N LEU A 9 -3.36 6.55 4.46
CA LEU A 9 -3.29 5.82 3.19
C LEU A 9 -4.31 6.33 2.17
N ILE A 10 -5.52 6.74 2.59
CA ILE A 10 -6.51 7.35 1.70
C ILE A 10 -6.00 8.67 1.12
N ARG A 11 -5.40 9.54 1.94
CA ARG A 11 -4.79 10.80 1.46
C ARG A 11 -3.65 10.53 0.47
N LEU A 12 -2.77 9.58 0.80
CA LEU A 12 -1.65 9.21 -0.06
C LEU A 12 -2.14 8.62 -1.39
N LYS A 13 -3.16 7.77 -1.36
CA LYS A 13 -3.79 7.22 -2.57
C LYS A 13 -4.37 8.31 -3.47
N ARG A 14 -5.05 9.33 -2.90
CA ARG A 14 -5.56 10.47 -3.67
C ARG A 14 -4.45 11.21 -4.38
N ARG A 15 -3.39 11.55 -3.66
CA ARG A 15 -2.23 12.22 -4.24
C ARG A 15 -1.62 11.44 -5.41
N PHE A 16 -1.50 10.10 -5.28
CA PHE A 16 -1.03 9.29 -6.40
C PHE A 16 -2.05 9.21 -7.54
N ALA A 17 -3.35 9.24 -7.28
CA ALA A 17 -4.36 9.27 -8.33
C ALA A 17 -4.28 10.56 -9.17
N GLU A 18 -4.09 11.72 -8.52
CA GLU A 18 -3.87 13.00 -9.18
C GLU A 18 -2.59 12.95 -10.03
N LEU A 19 -1.48 12.50 -9.44
CA LEU A 19 -0.20 12.36 -10.15
C LEU A 19 -0.27 11.41 -11.35
N VAL A 20 -1.03 10.31 -11.24
CA VAL A 20 -1.27 9.38 -12.36
C VAL A 20 -2.02 10.10 -13.49
N GLY A 21 -3.05 10.89 -13.18
CA GLY A 21 -3.79 11.64 -14.20
C GLY A 21 -2.92 12.66 -14.93
N GLU A 22 -2.14 13.44 -14.19
CA GLU A 22 -1.23 14.45 -14.75
C GLU A 22 -0.15 13.79 -15.63
N THR A 23 0.56 12.80 -15.10
CA THR A 23 1.65 12.14 -15.84
C THR A 23 1.16 11.30 -17.01
N GLN A 24 -0.07 10.79 -16.96
CA GLN A 24 -0.71 10.09 -18.09
C GLN A 24 -0.95 11.05 -19.24
N ALA A 25 -1.51 12.24 -18.97
CA ALA A 25 -1.77 13.24 -20.00
C ALA A 25 -0.45 13.73 -20.66
N GLU A 26 0.59 13.95 -19.85
CA GLU A 26 1.92 14.31 -20.37
C GLU A 26 2.50 13.20 -21.27
N TRP A 27 2.40 11.95 -20.85
CA TRP A 27 2.89 10.82 -21.63
C TRP A 27 2.10 10.64 -22.93
N GLU A 28 0.77 10.71 -22.89
CA GLU A 28 -0.08 10.59 -24.08
C GLU A 28 0.24 11.68 -25.12
N GLN A 29 0.42 12.93 -24.67
CA GLN A 29 0.81 14.03 -25.55
C GLN A 29 2.20 13.80 -26.15
N ALA A 30 3.19 13.43 -25.35
CA ALA A 30 4.55 13.17 -25.82
C ALA A 30 4.60 11.97 -26.77
N ALA A 31 3.81 10.92 -26.52
CA ALA A 31 3.72 9.75 -27.38
C ALA A 31 3.09 10.08 -28.74
N GLN A 32 2.05 10.91 -28.78
CA GLN A 32 1.43 11.38 -30.01
C GLN A 32 2.42 12.21 -30.86
N GLU A 33 3.17 13.09 -30.22
CA GLU A 33 4.22 13.88 -30.89
C GLU A 33 5.31 12.96 -31.47
N ALA A 34 5.75 11.98 -30.70
CA ALA A 34 6.75 11.00 -31.13
C ALA A 34 6.27 10.16 -32.34
N ASP A 35 5.03 9.68 -32.30
CA ASP A 35 4.42 8.94 -33.42
C ASP A 35 4.32 9.80 -34.68
N LEU A 36 3.93 11.07 -34.55
CA LEU A 36 3.86 12.01 -35.68
C LEU A 36 5.24 12.19 -36.34
N TRP A 37 6.28 12.42 -35.55
CA TRP A 37 7.64 12.59 -36.08
C TRP A 37 8.22 11.30 -36.66
N LEU A 38 7.89 10.14 -36.07
CA LEU A 38 8.27 8.84 -36.63
C LEU A 38 7.67 8.64 -38.01
N ARG A 39 6.39 8.89 -38.20
CA ARG A 39 5.73 8.81 -39.51
C ARG A 39 6.37 9.75 -40.55
N ARG A 40 6.67 10.99 -40.14
CA ARG A 40 7.37 11.95 -41.01
C ARG A 40 8.76 11.47 -41.39
N SER A 41 9.51 10.89 -40.44
CA SER A 41 10.85 10.37 -40.72
C SER A 41 10.82 9.16 -41.67
N LEU A 42 9.80 8.30 -41.58
CA LEU A 42 9.60 7.17 -42.50
C LEU A 42 9.28 7.65 -43.92
N VAL A 43 8.46 8.69 -44.08
CA VAL A 43 8.12 9.24 -45.39
C VAL A 43 9.33 9.94 -46.06
N LEU A 44 10.15 10.66 -45.28
CA LEU A 44 11.26 11.44 -45.80
C LEU A 44 12.58 10.64 -45.94
N GLY A 45 12.83 9.66 -45.05
CA GLY A 45 14.09 8.96 -45.00
C GLY A 45 13.99 7.47 -45.33
N GLY A 46 12.76 6.93 -45.34
CA GLY A 46 12.50 5.50 -45.50
C GLY A 46 12.91 4.65 -44.30
N GLU A 47 12.58 3.37 -44.35
CA GLU A 47 12.82 2.42 -43.26
C GLU A 47 14.32 2.21 -43.01
N ARG A 48 15.13 2.19 -44.07
CA ARG A 48 16.58 2.01 -43.98
C ARG A 48 17.29 3.11 -43.20
N ALA A 49 16.85 4.36 -43.30
CA ALA A 49 17.40 5.44 -42.53
C ALA A 49 17.08 5.31 -41.03
N LEU A 50 15.87 4.82 -40.71
CA LEU A 50 15.46 4.51 -39.33
C LEU A 50 16.28 3.38 -38.74
N GLU A 51 16.49 2.27 -39.49
CA GLU A 51 17.31 1.12 -39.07
C GLU A 51 18.76 1.54 -38.77
N LEU A 52 19.37 2.34 -39.65
CA LEU A 52 20.70 2.88 -39.42
C LEU A 52 20.77 3.77 -38.20
N GLY A 53 19.83 4.69 -38.03
CA GLY A 53 19.73 5.54 -36.84
C GLY A 53 19.60 4.72 -35.55
N ALA A 54 18.76 3.69 -35.55
CA ALA A 54 18.59 2.78 -34.42
C ALA A 54 19.86 1.95 -34.13
N PHE A 55 20.59 1.56 -35.16
CA PHE A 55 21.86 0.81 -35.02
C PHE A 55 22.93 1.63 -34.28
N TYR A 56 23.04 2.92 -34.57
CA TYR A 56 23.99 3.82 -33.91
C TYR A 56 23.55 4.31 -32.53
N SER A 57 22.27 4.13 -32.17
CA SER A 57 21.69 4.53 -30.89
C SER A 57 21.45 3.37 -29.91
N ARG A 58 22.30 2.36 -29.92
CA ARG A 58 22.09 1.11 -29.14
C ARG A 58 22.34 1.20 -27.64
N ALA A 59 22.77 2.35 -27.13
CA ALA A 59 22.97 2.49 -25.69
C ALA A 59 21.64 2.37 -24.94
N PRO A 60 21.55 1.50 -23.93
CA PRO A 60 20.32 1.32 -23.16
C PRO A 60 20.02 2.58 -22.34
N ALA A 61 18.73 2.82 -22.12
CA ALA A 61 18.28 3.82 -21.13
C ALA A 61 18.52 3.27 -19.72
N ASP A 62 19.09 4.07 -18.84
CA ASP A 62 19.19 3.76 -17.41
C ASP A 62 18.06 4.47 -16.66
N ILE A 63 17.25 3.69 -15.94
CA ILE A 63 16.09 4.19 -15.18
C ILE A 63 16.34 3.90 -13.72
N GLN A 64 16.54 4.96 -12.94
CA GLN A 64 16.75 4.88 -11.50
C GLN A 64 15.50 5.36 -10.77
N ILE A 65 15.03 4.55 -9.82
CA ILE A 65 13.83 4.84 -9.05
C ILE A 65 14.21 5.00 -7.58
N ASP A 66 13.89 6.16 -7.03
CA ASP A 66 14.00 6.40 -5.60
C ASP A 66 12.80 5.83 -4.86
N TRP A 67 13.09 5.06 -3.81
CA TRP A 67 12.09 4.39 -3.00
C TRP A 67 11.93 5.06 -1.64
N ARG A 68 10.70 5.37 -1.29
CA ARG A 68 10.35 5.86 0.07
C ARG A 68 9.49 4.85 0.81
N ARG A 69 9.65 4.86 2.13
CA ARG A 69 8.81 4.06 3.02
C ARG A 69 7.97 4.97 3.89
N ALA A 70 6.66 4.81 3.85
CA ALA A 70 5.73 5.46 4.78
C ALA A 70 4.55 4.54 5.08
N LEU A 71 4.04 4.58 6.30
CA LEU A 71 2.86 3.83 6.74
C LEU A 71 2.96 2.31 6.53
N GLY A 72 4.19 1.77 6.52
CA GLY A 72 4.45 0.36 6.24
C GLY A 72 4.40 -0.03 4.77
N VAL A 73 4.31 0.94 3.85
CA VAL A 73 4.38 0.74 2.40
C VAL A 73 5.70 1.27 1.87
N VAL A 74 6.33 0.51 0.98
CA VAL A 74 7.45 0.98 0.16
C VAL A 74 6.90 1.34 -1.21
N TYR A 75 7.04 2.60 -1.60
CA TYR A 75 6.54 3.12 -2.86
C TYR A 75 7.61 3.97 -3.56
N PRO A 76 7.57 4.05 -4.91
CA PRO A 76 8.49 4.90 -5.65
C PRO A 76 8.13 6.37 -5.43
N ALA A 77 9.13 7.21 -5.19
CA ALA A 77 8.97 8.64 -4.95
C ALA A 77 9.31 9.47 -6.17
N GLU A 78 10.46 9.19 -6.76
CA GLU A 78 11.02 9.91 -7.90
C GLU A 78 11.61 8.93 -8.91
N VAL A 79 11.71 9.32 -10.15
CA VAL A 79 12.36 8.55 -11.20
C VAL A 79 13.30 9.46 -11.96
N GLU A 80 14.53 9.01 -12.13
CA GLU A 80 15.53 9.62 -13.00
C GLU A 80 15.74 8.73 -14.22
N VAL A 81 15.67 9.33 -15.41
CA VAL A 81 15.90 8.64 -16.68
C VAL A 81 17.16 9.23 -17.31
N ARG A 82 18.19 8.38 -17.43
CA ARG A 82 19.44 8.74 -18.10
C ARG A 82 19.46 8.12 -19.47
N LEU A 83 19.43 8.95 -20.49
CA LEU A 83 19.51 8.55 -21.88
C LEU A 83 20.92 8.86 -22.38
N ALA A 84 21.50 7.93 -23.13
CA ALA A 84 22.78 8.20 -23.78
C ALA A 84 22.66 9.39 -24.75
N GLU A 85 23.70 10.19 -24.83
CA GLU A 85 23.76 11.27 -25.81
C GLU A 85 23.68 10.71 -27.24
N PRO A 86 22.96 11.40 -28.15
CA PRO A 86 22.94 11.01 -29.56
C PRO A 86 24.37 11.02 -30.11
N SER A 87 24.78 9.92 -30.72
CA SER A 87 26.06 9.93 -31.45
C SER A 87 25.95 10.83 -32.68
N ASP A 88 27.01 11.58 -33.01
CA ASP A 88 27.07 12.37 -34.24
C ASP A 88 26.82 11.53 -35.50
N LEU A 89 27.14 10.23 -35.43
CA LEU A 89 26.90 9.23 -36.48
C LEU A 89 25.39 8.95 -36.70
N SER A 90 24.53 9.12 -35.66
CA SER A 90 23.08 8.93 -35.82
C SER A 90 22.46 10.01 -36.72
N ALA A 91 23.11 11.14 -36.86
CA ALA A 91 22.70 12.24 -37.78
C ALA A 91 23.15 12.05 -39.22
N LEU A 92 24.17 11.21 -39.49
CA LEU A 92 24.81 11.05 -40.82
C LEU A 92 23.97 10.31 -41.84
N GLY A 93 22.99 9.51 -41.42
CA GLY A 93 22.16 8.70 -42.31
C GLY A 93 20.71 9.12 -42.48
N GLY A 94 20.28 10.22 -41.81
CA GLY A 94 18.89 10.53 -41.69
C GLY A 94 18.46 11.93 -42.10
N SER A 95 17.17 12.07 -42.36
CA SER A 95 16.54 13.38 -42.59
C SER A 95 16.46 14.14 -41.24
N SER A 96 16.33 15.48 -41.32
CA SER A 96 16.03 16.28 -40.10
C SER A 96 14.82 15.79 -39.30
N ALA A 97 13.87 15.15 -39.98
CA ALA A 97 12.71 14.52 -39.34
C ALA A 97 13.12 13.36 -38.41
N LEU A 98 14.18 12.60 -38.71
CA LEU A 98 14.67 11.55 -37.84
C LEU A 98 15.26 12.11 -36.53
N VAL A 99 15.96 13.23 -36.60
CA VAL A 99 16.49 13.92 -35.41
C VAL A 99 15.33 14.37 -34.50
N HIS A 100 14.27 14.95 -35.10
CA HIS A 100 13.08 15.35 -34.35
C HIS A 100 12.34 14.13 -33.78
N ALA A 101 12.24 13.04 -34.53
CA ALA A 101 11.64 11.78 -34.03
C ALA A 101 12.41 11.21 -32.83
N ALA A 102 13.74 11.18 -32.90
CA ALA A 102 14.59 10.73 -31.79
C ALA A 102 14.38 11.60 -30.53
N ALA A 103 14.38 12.91 -30.67
CA ALA A 103 14.15 13.84 -29.57
C ALA A 103 12.74 13.71 -28.97
N ALA A 104 11.71 13.50 -29.81
CA ALA A 104 10.33 13.29 -29.35
C ALA A 104 10.18 11.96 -28.60
N HIS A 105 10.79 10.87 -29.09
CA HIS A 105 10.77 9.58 -28.40
C HIS A 105 11.50 9.61 -27.05
N ARG A 106 12.59 10.37 -26.93
CA ARG A 106 13.28 10.59 -25.64
C ARG A 106 12.36 11.25 -24.62
N ARG A 107 11.66 12.30 -25.01
CA ARG A 107 10.66 12.97 -24.15
C ARG A 107 9.51 12.04 -23.78
N ALA A 108 9.01 11.25 -24.75
CA ALA A 108 7.97 10.28 -24.50
C ALA A 108 8.42 9.18 -23.52
N LEU A 109 9.67 8.71 -23.62
CA LEU A 109 10.24 7.73 -22.68
C LEU A 109 10.36 8.27 -21.26
N GLU A 110 10.83 9.51 -21.09
CA GLU A 110 10.90 10.17 -19.79
C GLU A 110 9.50 10.34 -19.17
N ALA A 111 8.52 10.78 -19.97
CA ALA A 111 7.14 10.90 -19.53
C ALA A 111 6.52 9.53 -19.19
N ALA A 112 6.81 8.49 -19.98
CA ALA A 112 6.37 7.12 -19.71
C ALA A 112 6.95 6.58 -18.39
N ALA A 113 8.22 6.85 -18.09
CA ALA A 113 8.86 6.45 -16.84
C ALA A 113 8.20 7.15 -15.63
N ARG A 114 7.89 8.44 -15.72
CA ARG A 114 7.15 9.17 -14.67
C ARG A 114 5.75 8.59 -14.46
N TYR A 115 5.01 8.36 -15.53
CA TYR A 115 3.69 7.75 -15.46
C TYR A 115 3.73 6.34 -14.87
N GLY A 116 4.67 5.48 -15.32
CA GLY A 116 4.85 4.13 -14.78
C GLY A 116 5.16 4.13 -13.29
N THR A 117 6.01 5.06 -12.84
CA THR A 117 6.37 5.25 -11.44
C THR A 117 5.15 5.68 -10.60
N ALA A 118 4.37 6.66 -11.09
CA ALA A 118 3.15 7.09 -10.42
C ALA A 118 2.11 5.95 -10.31
N ARG A 119 1.90 5.19 -11.38
CA ARG A 119 1.02 4.00 -11.38
C ARG A 119 1.45 2.94 -10.40
N LEU A 120 2.75 2.65 -10.33
CA LEU A 120 3.29 1.69 -9.37
C LEU A 120 3.06 2.15 -7.92
N GLY A 121 3.27 3.43 -7.64
CA GLY A 121 2.98 4.06 -6.34
C GLY A 121 1.51 3.92 -5.96
N TYR A 122 0.60 4.28 -6.88
CA TYR A 122 -0.83 4.12 -6.69
C TYR A 122 -1.24 2.67 -6.41
N ALA A 123 -0.71 1.72 -7.17
CA ALA A 123 -1.03 0.30 -7.00
C ALA A 123 -0.59 -0.24 -5.63
N ARG A 124 0.64 0.07 -5.20
CA ARG A 124 1.19 -0.36 -3.91
C ARG A 124 0.41 0.23 -2.72
N VAL A 125 0.12 1.54 -2.76
CA VAL A 125 -0.67 2.20 -1.71
C VAL A 125 -2.10 1.66 -1.67
N SER A 126 -2.71 1.42 -2.83
CA SER A 126 -4.06 0.84 -2.93
C SER A 126 -4.12 -0.58 -2.35
N ALA A 127 -3.13 -1.41 -2.62
CA ALA A 127 -3.04 -2.77 -2.09
C ALA A 127 -2.95 -2.76 -0.54
N GLU A 128 -2.08 -1.92 0.03
CA GLU A 128 -1.96 -1.81 1.49
C GLU A 128 -3.21 -1.23 2.15
N LEU A 129 -3.87 -0.27 1.51
CA LEU A 129 -5.15 0.25 1.98
C LEU A 129 -6.20 -0.87 2.07
N GLN A 130 -6.28 -1.73 1.07
CA GLN A 130 -7.20 -2.88 1.09
C GLN A 130 -6.89 -3.87 2.21
N VAL A 131 -5.60 -4.15 2.45
CA VAL A 131 -5.17 -4.98 3.58
C VAL A 131 -5.57 -4.36 4.91
N THR A 132 -5.33 -3.05 5.07
CA THR A 132 -5.68 -2.31 6.29
C THR A 132 -7.19 -2.32 6.54
N ILE A 133 -8.02 -2.11 5.50
CA ILE A 133 -9.48 -2.17 5.61
C ILE A 133 -9.95 -3.57 6.01
N ARG A 134 -9.38 -4.62 5.41
CA ARG A 134 -9.73 -6.01 5.78
C ARG A 134 -9.40 -6.32 7.24
N ARG A 135 -8.24 -5.87 7.73
CA ARG A 135 -7.85 -6.04 9.13
C ARG A 135 -8.78 -5.30 10.09
N LEU A 136 -9.13 -4.05 9.78
CA LEU A 136 -10.11 -3.28 10.56
C LEU A 136 -11.45 -4.01 10.67
N ARG A 137 -12.00 -4.44 9.53
CA ARG A 137 -13.27 -5.19 9.50
C ARG A 137 -13.20 -6.50 10.28
N ALA A 138 -12.07 -7.20 10.25
CA ALA A 138 -11.89 -8.43 11.03
C ALA A 138 -11.90 -8.15 12.53
N ILE A 139 -11.25 -7.07 12.98
CA ILE A 139 -11.25 -6.65 14.38
C ILE A 139 -12.66 -6.27 14.82
N GLU A 140 -13.33 -5.37 14.10
CA GLU A 140 -14.66 -4.85 14.44
C GLU A 140 -15.75 -5.91 14.42
N ARG A 141 -15.71 -6.84 13.46
CA ARG A 141 -16.82 -7.79 13.24
C ARG A 141 -16.62 -9.16 13.89
N ARG A 142 -15.39 -9.53 14.23
CA ARG A 142 -15.09 -10.86 14.78
C ARG A 142 -14.38 -10.80 16.12
N TRP A 143 -13.32 -10.00 16.23
CA TRP A 143 -12.51 -10.00 17.43
C TRP A 143 -13.20 -9.31 18.60
N ILE A 144 -13.71 -8.10 18.40
CA ILE A 144 -14.40 -7.36 19.45
C ILE A 144 -15.60 -8.14 19.97
N PRO A 145 -16.58 -8.61 19.15
CA PRO A 145 -17.72 -9.37 19.65
C PRO A 145 -17.33 -10.68 20.34
N ALA A 146 -16.29 -11.37 19.86
CA ALA A 146 -15.83 -12.60 20.49
C ALA A 146 -15.23 -12.34 21.87
N HIS A 147 -14.48 -11.25 22.05
CA HIS A 147 -13.93 -10.90 23.36
C HIS A 147 -14.99 -10.35 24.31
N GLU A 148 -15.97 -9.58 23.83
CA GLU A 148 -17.12 -9.14 24.62
C GLU A 148 -17.93 -10.33 25.13
N ALA A 149 -18.20 -11.32 24.30
CA ALA A 149 -18.89 -12.55 24.70
C ALA A 149 -18.06 -13.37 25.72
N ALA A 150 -16.75 -13.47 25.52
CA ALA A 150 -15.88 -14.17 26.47
C ALA A 150 -15.80 -13.44 27.83
N LEU A 151 -15.76 -12.12 27.81
CA LEU A 151 -15.79 -11.30 29.04
C LEU A 151 -17.10 -11.51 29.81
N ALA A 152 -18.25 -11.45 29.13
CA ALA A 152 -19.54 -11.66 29.76
C ALA A 152 -19.65 -13.08 30.35
N ALA A 153 -19.13 -14.10 29.67
CA ALA A 153 -19.10 -15.47 30.21
C ALA A 153 -18.20 -15.58 31.45
N LEU A 154 -17.08 -14.87 31.48
CA LEU A 154 -16.17 -14.87 32.62
C LEU A 154 -16.80 -14.12 33.83
N GLU A 155 -17.44 -13.00 33.61
CA GLU A 155 -18.16 -12.23 34.64
C GLU A 155 -19.26 -13.10 35.28
N LEU A 156 -20.05 -13.82 34.46
CA LEU A 156 -21.08 -14.73 34.96
C LEU A 156 -20.48 -15.87 35.81
N ALA A 157 -19.36 -16.44 35.35
CA ALA A 157 -18.69 -17.52 36.09
C ALA A 157 -18.14 -17.08 37.45
N LEU A 158 -17.63 -15.82 37.52
CA LEU A 158 -17.18 -15.21 38.77
C LEU A 158 -18.34 -14.95 39.71
N ASP A 159 -19.45 -14.39 39.23
CA ASP A 159 -20.67 -14.18 40.03
C ASP A 159 -21.24 -15.47 40.59
N GLU A 160 -21.23 -16.55 39.81
CA GLU A 160 -21.64 -17.88 40.29
C GLU A 160 -20.68 -18.41 41.33
N GLY A 161 -19.37 -18.31 41.14
CA GLY A 161 -18.37 -18.70 42.14
C GLY A 161 -18.53 -17.95 43.46
N GLU A 162 -18.73 -16.64 43.44
CA GLU A 162 -18.98 -15.86 44.66
C GLU A 162 -20.26 -16.26 45.37
N ARG A 163 -21.34 -16.57 44.65
CA ARG A 163 -22.60 -17.09 45.24
C ARG A 163 -22.42 -18.48 45.88
N GLU A 164 -21.66 -19.35 45.22
CA GLU A 164 -21.35 -20.68 45.78
C GLU A 164 -20.52 -20.55 47.05
N ASP A 165 -19.49 -19.71 47.05
CA ASP A 165 -18.64 -19.50 48.22
C ASP A 165 -19.43 -18.87 49.40
N ALA A 166 -20.29 -17.90 49.12
CA ALA A 166 -21.20 -17.32 50.13
C ALA A 166 -22.15 -18.39 50.70
N THR A 167 -22.62 -19.31 49.88
CA THR A 167 -23.49 -20.43 50.32
C THR A 167 -22.71 -21.42 51.16
N ARG A 168 -21.47 -21.79 50.79
CA ARG A 168 -20.58 -22.66 51.57
C ARG A 168 -20.26 -22.08 52.94
N VAL A 169 -19.96 -20.79 53.02
CA VAL A 169 -19.72 -20.07 54.30
C VAL A 169 -20.95 -20.11 55.19
N ARG A 170 -22.15 -19.87 54.64
CA ARG A 170 -23.41 -19.89 55.38
C ARG A 170 -23.66 -21.30 55.94
N TRP A 171 -23.50 -22.33 55.15
CA TRP A 171 -23.63 -23.71 55.60
C TRP A 171 -22.60 -24.10 56.66
N ALA A 172 -21.38 -23.60 56.57
CA ALA A 172 -20.34 -23.84 57.55
C ALA A 172 -20.73 -23.22 58.91
N ILE A 173 -21.28 -22.01 58.94
CA ILE A 173 -21.76 -21.35 60.13
C ILE A 173 -22.95 -22.10 60.73
N GLU A 174 -23.96 -22.46 59.95
CA GLU A 174 -25.14 -23.20 60.41
C GLU A 174 -24.77 -24.59 61.01
N ARG A 175 -23.72 -25.23 60.54
CA ARG A 175 -23.23 -26.51 61.10
C ARG A 175 -22.39 -26.33 62.38
N GLN A 176 -21.82 -25.16 62.62
CA GLN A 176 -21.05 -24.89 63.83
C GLN A 176 -21.97 -24.56 65.04
N ASP A 177 -23.16 -23.99 64.82
CA ASP A 177 -24.11 -23.65 65.87
C ASP A 177 -24.52 -24.85 66.74
N PRO A 178 -24.81 -26.06 66.23
CA PRO A 178 -25.12 -27.21 67.06
C PRO A 178 -23.93 -27.73 67.91
N TRP A 179 -22.70 -27.45 67.46
CA TRP A 179 -21.48 -27.88 68.16
C TRP A 179 -21.14 -26.93 69.32
N ILE A 180 -21.40 -25.63 69.19
CA ILE A 180 -21.18 -24.60 70.19
C ILE A 180 -22.22 -24.77 71.31
N ALA A 181 -23.47 -25.08 70.97
CA ALA A 181 -24.54 -25.33 71.95
C ALA A 181 -24.32 -26.66 72.76
N ALA A 182 -23.59 -27.63 72.17
CA ALA A 182 -23.26 -28.89 72.85
C ALA A 182 -22.01 -28.81 73.75
N ALA A 183 -21.23 -27.71 73.63
CA ALA A 183 -19.97 -27.52 74.37
C ALA A 183 -20.12 -26.82 75.73
N ASP A 184 -21.34 -26.40 76.13
CA ASP A 184 -21.57 -25.79 77.44
C ASP A 184 -21.98 -26.93 78.47
N PRO A 185 -21.06 -27.45 79.33
CA PRO A 185 -21.39 -28.44 80.28
C PRO A 185 -22.24 -27.85 81.43
N PRO A 186 -23.31 -28.55 81.86
CA PRO A 186 -24.12 -28.02 82.94
C PRO A 186 -23.31 -27.85 84.21
N ALA A 187 -23.36 -26.62 84.77
CA ALA A 187 -22.77 -26.29 86.03
C ALA A 187 -23.23 -27.30 87.11
N ARG A 188 -22.24 -28.02 87.69
CA ARG A 188 -22.46 -28.91 88.85
C ARG A 188 -22.66 -28.04 90.10
N THR A 189 -23.84 -28.02 90.64
CA THR A 189 -24.13 -27.72 92.04
C THR A 189 -23.58 -28.73 93.00
#